data_6799a4b34399c44b90206e29be3c5d74
#
_entry.id   6799a4b34399c44b90206e29be3c5d74
#
_cell.length_a   1.000
_cell.length_b   1.000
_cell.length_c   1.000
_cell.angle_alpha   90.00
_cell.angle_beta   90.00
_cell.angle_gamma   90.00
#
_symmetry.space_group_name_H-M   'P 1'
#
loop_
_entity.id
_entity.type
_entity.pdbx_description
1 polymer ?
#
loop_
_entity_poly.entity_id
_entity_poly.type
_entity_poly.pdbx_seq_one_letter_code
_entity_poly.pdbx_strand_id
1 'polypeptide(L)'
;MKWALTHSTDQLRYWKMHQDEFTVELKYNDQAKSFRLTADDKRLFFIEKTGFLQNKYLLKTEYSVVTGEINPVKNWHSGIVITDDKKFNYSLKENLLSLSSRKENLSLSLEVDNAESIHQVELFALVFSTLKVAMKSYAVKIKHAMA
;
A
#
# COMPACT_ATOMS: atom_id res chain seq x y z
N MET A 1 -9.28 8.73 7.73
CA MET A 1 -8.77 8.19 6.45
C MET A 1 -9.47 6.90 6.10
N LYS A 2 -9.81 6.76 4.85
CA LYS A 2 -10.53 5.57 4.38
C LYS A 2 -10.22 5.31 2.90
N TRP A 3 -9.92 4.07 2.55
CA TRP A 3 -9.90 3.64 1.16
C TRP A 3 -11.32 3.24 0.74
N ALA A 4 -11.85 3.92 -0.25
CA ALA A 4 -13.17 3.64 -0.80
C ALA A 4 -13.03 3.07 -2.21
N LEU A 5 -13.68 1.93 -2.44
CA LEU A 5 -13.76 1.33 -3.77
C LEU A 5 -14.81 2.09 -4.57
N THR A 6 -14.39 2.82 -5.59
CA THR A 6 -15.29 3.68 -6.38
C THR A 6 -15.81 3.01 -7.64
N HIS A 7 -15.07 2.03 -8.16
CA HIS A 7 -15.46 1.32 -9.36
C HIS A 7 -14.73 -0.02 -9.40
N SER A 8 -15.41 -1.04 -9.92
CA SER A 8 -14.85 -2.39 -10.03
C SER A 8 -15.37 -3.09 -11.28
N THR A 9 -14.44 -3.64 -12.06
CA THR A 9 -14.73 -4.56 -13.14
C THR A 9 -14.01 -5.88 -12.87
N ASP A 10 -14.08 -6.85 -13.79
CA ASP A 10 -13.42 -8.14 -13.60
C ASP A 10 -11.91 -8.04 -13.40
N GLN A 11 -11.28 -7.05 -14.01
CA GLN A 11 -9.82 -6.89 -14.00
C GLN A 11 -9.33 -5.62 -13.32
N LEU A 12 -10.16 -4.58 -13.27
CA LEU A 12 -9.76 -3.26 -12.79
C LEU A 12 -10.56 -2.86 -11.56
N ARG A 13 -9.86 -2.39 -10.56
CA ARG A 13 -10.45 -1.90 -9.33
C ARG A 13 -9.91 -0.51 -9.03
N TYR A 14 -10.80 0.42 -8.80
CA TYR A 14 -10.47 1.83 -8.58
C TYR A 14 -10.73 2.20 -7.14
N TRP A 15 -9.69 2.63 -6.47
CA TRP A 15 -9.74 3.01 -5.06
C TRP A 15 -9.42 4.49 -4.91
N LYS A 16 -10.05 5.10 -3.92
CA LYS A 16 -9.87 6.52 -3.65
C LYS A 16 -9.76 6.77 -2.16
N MET A 17 -8.80 7.59 -1.76
CA MET A 17 -8.62 8.01 -0.38
C MET A 17 -8.52 9.53 -0.33
N HIS A 18 -9.32 10.15 0.53
CA HIS A 18 -9.23 11.58 0.81
C HIS A 18 -8.44 11.78 2.09
N GLN A 19 -7.48 12.69 2.06
CA GLN A 19 -6.73 13.10 3.24
C GLN A 19 -6.50 14.61 3.17
N ASP A 20 -7.04 15.33 4.15
CA ASP A 20 -6.93 16.80 4.24
C ASP A 20 -7.36 17.45 2.93
N GLU A 21 -6.45 18.13 2.24
CA GLU A 21 -6.75 18.88 1.03
C GLU A 21 -6.44 18.10 -0.26
N PHE A 22 -6.00 16.86 -0.16
CA PHE A 22 -5.68 16.11 -1.37
C PHE A 22 -6.35 14.74 -1.42
N THR A 23 -6.44 14.23 -2.63
CA THR A 23 -7.03 12.92 -2.92
C THR A 23 -5.97 12.03 -3.55
N VAL A 24 -5.93 10.80 -3.09
CA VAL A 24 -5.06 9.77 -3.65
C VAL A 24 -5.93 8.76 -4.38
N GLU A 25 -5.58 8.45 -5.62
CA GLU A 25 -6.27 7.47 -6.43
C GLU A 25 -5.36 6.30 -6.73
N LEU A 26 -5.90 5.09 -6.63
CA LEU A 26 -5.20 3.87 -6.95
C LEU A 26 -6.02 3.06 -7.92
N LYS A 27 -5.42 2.71 -9.05
CA LYS A 27 -6.02 1.83 -10.05
C LYS A 27 -5.26 0.51 -10.05
N TYR A 28 -5.92 -0.54 -9.59
CA TYR A 28 -5.35 -1.88 -9.52
C TYR A 28 -5.78 -2.71 -10.71
N ASN A 29 -4.81 -3.37 -11.37
CA ASN A 29 -5.05 -4.30 -12.47
C ASN A 29 -4.70 -5.71 -12.00
N ASP A 30 -5.71 -6.57 -11.81
CA ASP A 30 -5.51 -7.92 -11.29
C ASP A 30 -4.82 -8.84 -12.29
N GLN A 31 -5.03 -8.66 -13.57
CA GLN A 31 -4.39 -9.48 -14.59
C GLN A 31 -2.89 -9.22 -14.67
N ALA A 32 -2.49 -7.96 -14.66
CA ALA A 32 -1.08 -7.56 -14.74
C ALA A 32 -0.37 -7.55 -13.38
N LYS A 33 -1.11 -7.72 -12.28
CA LYS A 33 -0.58 -7.56 -10.91
C LYS A 33 0.16 -6.23 -10.76
N SER A 34 -0.47 -5.18 -11.23
CA SER A 34 0.09 -3.83 -11.25
C SER A 34 -0.90 -2.83 -10.69
N PHE A 35 -0.39 -1.70 -10.26
CA PHE A 35 -1.25 -0.59 -9.84
C PHE A 35 -0.64 0.73 -10.23
N ARG A 36 -1.52 1.68 -10.52
CA ARG A 36 -1.15 3.06 -10.80
C ARG A 36 -1.60 3.91 -9.63
N LEU A 37 -0.65 4.57 -9.04
CA LEU A 37 -0.89 5.45 -7.90
C LEU A 37 -0.77 6.90 -8.37
N THR A 38 -1.83 7.68 -8.14
CA THR A 38 -1.86 9.10 -8.43
C THR A 38 -1.99 9.87 -7.12
N ALA A 39 -0.91 10.50 -6.70
CA ALA A 39 -0.88 11.39 -5.55
C ALA A 39 -0.40 12.76 -6.02
N ASP A 40 0.91 12.91 -6.25
CA ASP A 40 1.48 14.09 -6.92
C ASP A 40 1.89 13.73 -8.35
N ASP A 41 2.37 12.51 -8.54
CA ASP A 41 2.79 11.97 -9.83
C ASP A 41 1.97 10.74 -10.15
N LYS A 42 1.82 10.46 -11.45
CA LYS A 42 1.28 9.19 -11.90
C LYS A 42 2.41 8.18 -11.94
N ARG A 43 2.37 7.20 -11.05
CA ARG A 43 3.38 6.15 -10.99
C ARG A 43 2.76 4.78 -11.17
N LEU A 44 3.41 3.98 -11.99
CA LEU A 44 3.03 2.60 -12.26
C LEU A 44 3.97 1.66 -11.51
N PHE A 45 3.40 0.73 -10.77
CA PHE A 45 4.14 -0.27 -10.01
C PHE A 45 3.65 -1.66 -10.35
N PHE A 46 4.55 -2.62 -10.25
CA PHE A 46 4.25 -4.04 -10.44
C PHE A 46 4.57 -4.79 -9.15
N ILE A 47 3.72 -5.76 -8.82
CA ILE A 47 3.93 -6.63 -7.65
C ILE A 47 4.21 -8.03 -8.16
N GLU A 48 5.39 -8.54 -7.87
CA GLU A 48 5.86 -9.81 -8.40
C GLU A 48 6.20 -10.76 -7.25
N LYS A 49 5.60 -11.95 -7.30
CA LYS A 49 5.94 -13.00 -6.34
C LYS A 49 7.31 -13.54 -6.67
N THR A 50 8.18 -13.66 -5.66
CA THR A 50 9.52 -14.16 -5.82
C THR A 50 9.80 -15.28 -4.80
N GLY A 51 10.77 -16.15 -5.13
CA GLY A 51 11.14 -17.26 -4.27
C GLY A 51 10.29 -18.50 -4.48
N PHE A 52 10.91 -19.65 -4.57
CA PHE A 52 10.24 -20.93 -4.78
C PHE A 52 9.55 -21.44 -3.51
N LEU A 53 10.21 -21.24 -2.37
CA LEU A 53 9.73 -21.71 -1.07
C LEU A 53 9.34 -20.58 -0.13
N GLN A 54 9.60 -19.34 -0.48
CA GLN A 54 9.31 -18.18 0.35
C GLN A 54 8.14 -17.40 -0.22
N ASN A 55 7.22 -17.04 0.66
CA ASN A 55 6.07 -16.26 0.32
C ASN A 55 6.45 -14.77 0.38
N LYS A 56 7.16 -14.32 -0.65
CA LYS A 56 7.72 -12.97 -0.72
C LYS A 56 7.30 -12.30 -2.01
N TYR A 57 6.93 -11.03 -1.90
CA TYR A 57 6.50 -10.22 -3.04
C TYR A 57 7.37 -8.98 -3.15
N LEU A 58 7.76 -8.64 -4.36
CA LEU A 58 8.55 -7.44 -4.64
C LEU A 58 7.70 -6.37 -5.29
N LEU A 59 7.89 -5.14 -4.85
CA LEU A 59 7.33 -3.97 -5.50
C LEU A 59 8.36 -3.42 -6.46
N LYS A 60 8.02 -3.37 -7.75
CA LYS A 60 8.91 -2.88 -8.80
C LYS A 60 8.30 -1.69 -9.51
N THR A 61 9.14 -0.74 -9.91
CA THR A 61 8.72 0.36 -10.78
C THR A 61 8.57 -0.14 -12.22
N GLU A 62 8.06 0.70 -13.11
CA GLU A 62 7.95 0.41 -14.54
C GLU A 62 9.32 0.19 -15.20
N TYR A 63 10.40 0.60 -14.55
CA TYR A 63 11.78 0.37 -15.01
C TYR A 63 12.43 -0.84 -14.35
N SER A 64 11.64 -1.70 -13.74
CA SER A 64 12.08 -2.92 -13.05
C SER A 64 12.99 -2.68 -11.84
N VAL A 65 12.92 -1.49 -11.26
CA VAL A 65 13.67 -1.16 -10.04
C VAL A 65 12.86 -1.63 -8.83
N VAL A 66 13.47 -2.44 -7.96
CA VAL A 66 12.84 -2.90 -6.72
C VAL A 66 12.84 -1.75 -5.72
N THR A 67 11.64 -1.36 -5.27
CA THR A 67 11.47 -0.26 -4.29
C THR A 67 10.88 -0.74 -2.97
N GLY A 68 10.46 -1.99 -2.88
CA GLY A 68 9.92 -2.52 -1.65
C GLY A 68 9.69 -4.02 -1.73
N GLU A 69 9.37 -4.61 -0.58
CA GLU A 69 9.01 -6.02 -0.51
C GLU A 69 7.98 -6.24 0.57
N ILE A 70 7.19 -7.29 0.43
CA ILE A 70 6.19 -7.66 1.41
C ILE A 70 6.33 -9.15 1.71
N ASN A 71 6.35 -9.48 3.00
CA ASN A 71 6.50 -10.84 3.51
C ASN A 71 5.28 -11.19 4.35
N PRO A 72 4.26 -11.85 3.78
CA PRO A 72 3.09 -12.26 4.55
C PRO A 72 3.42 -13.30 5.61
N VAL A 73 2.73 -13.24 6.75
CA VAL A 73 2.88 -14.18 7.87
C VAL A 73 1.57 -14.94 8.04
N LYS A 74 1.62 -16.28 8.09
CA LYS A 74 0.48 -17.20 8.23
C LYS A 74 -0.50 -17.13 7.06
N ASN A 75 -1.17 -15.98 6.89
CA ASN A 75 -1.96 -15.73 5.71
C ASN A 75 -1.63 -14.31 5.22
N TRP A 76 -2.13 -13.95 4.05
CA TRP A 76 -1.75 -12.71 3.41
C TRP A 76 -2.34 -11.44 4.05
N HIS A 77 -3.23 -11.60 5.05
CA HIS A 77 -3.87 -10.47 5.73
C HIS A 77 -2.95 -9.76 6.72
N SER A 78 -1.82 -10.34 7.03
CA SER A 78 -0.84 -9.72 7.92
C SER A 78 0.56 -10.09 7.51
N GLY A 79 1.53 -9.27 7.90
CA GLY A 79 2.93 -9.53 7.58
C GLY A 79 3.80 -8.31 7.79
N ILE A 80 4.94 -8.34 7.11
CA ILE A 80 5.94 -7.30 7.18
C ILE A 80 6.12 -6.70 5.80
N VAL A 81 6.14 -5.36 5.73
CA VAL A 81 6.44 -4.63 4.51
C VAL A 81 7.71 -3.81 4.72
N ILE A 82 8.60 -3.86 3.74
CA ILE A 82 9.86 -3.12 3.76
C ILE A 82 9.86 -2.17 2.58
N THR A 83 10.06 -0.88 2.85
CA THR A 83 10.17 0.13 1.80
C THR A 83 11.08 1.25 2.32
N ASP A 84 11.94 1.79 1.45
CA ASP A 84 12.92 2.83 1.81
C ASP A 84 13.79 2.43 3.00
N ASP A 85 14.21 1.15 3.04
CA ASP A 85 15.03 0.55 4.10
C ASP A 85 14.36 0.55 5.48
N LYS A 86 13.04 0.71 5.53
CA LYS A 86 12.25 0.75 6.75
C LYS A 86 11.29 -0.41 6.78
N LYS A 87 11.10 -0.98 7.98
CA LYS A 87 10.20 -2.11 8.21
C LYS A 87 8.94 -1.64 8.91
N PHE A 88 7.81 -2.13 8.41
CA PHE A 88 6.50 -1.86 9.00
C PHE A 88 5.74 -3.19 9.13
N ASN A 89 4.90 -3.28 10.15
CA ASN A 89 3.95 -4.37 10.26
C ASN A 89 2.63 -3.92 9.66
N TYR A 90 1.98 -4.80 8.91
CA TYR A 90 0.64 -4.52 8.39
C TYR A 90 -0.32 -5.61 8.84
N SER A 91 -1.58 -5.23 8.97
CA SER A 91 -2.65 -6.17 9.32
C SER A 91 -3.97 -5.63 8.79
N LEU A 92 -4.70 -6.49 8.07
CA LEU A 92 -6.08 -6.21 7.71
C LEU A 92 -6.96 -7.13 8.51
N LYS A 93 -7.74 -6.55 9.42
CA LYS A 93 -8.67 -7.29 10.26
C LYS A 93 -10.05 -6.71 10.10
N GLU A 94 -10.98 -7.52 9.59
CA GLU A 94 -12.29 -7.05 9.17
C GLU A 94 -12.12 -5.99 8.09
N ASN A 95 -12.50 -4.74 8.36
CA ASN A 95 -12.34 -3.64 7.41
C ASN A 95 -11.31 -2.61 7.87
N LEU A 96 -10.44 -2.98 8.81
CA LEU A 96 -9.44 -2.06 9.36
C LEU A 96 -8.04 -2.48 8.95
N LEU A 97 -7.37 -1.60 8.22
CA LEU A 97 -5.97 -1.77 7.86
C LEU A 97 -5.10 -1.01 8.85
N SER A 98 -4.19 -1.73 9.50
CA SER A 98 -3.28 -1.15 10.49
C SER A 98 -1.85 -1.29 10.02
N LEU A 99 -1.08 -0.21 10.18
CA LEU A 99 0.34 -0.15 9.84
C LEU A 99 1.10 0.39 11.04
N SER A 100 2.18 -0.26 11.43
CA SER A 100 2.94 0.17 12.59
C SER A 100 4.43 -0.14 12.46
N SER A 101 5.25 0.70 13.09
CA SER A 101 6.68 0.49 13.24
C SER A 101 7.15 1.23 14.48
N ARG A 102 7.74 0.51 15.43
CA ARG A 102 8.29 1.14 16.63
C ARG A 102 9.50 2.01 16.28
N LYS A 103 10.39 1.49 15.44
CA LYS A 103 11.61 2.20 15.03
C LYS A 103 11.30 3.52 14.33
N GLU A 104 10.28 3.52 13.49
CA GLU A 104 9.88 4.70 12.73
C GLU A 104 8.84 5.55 13.46
N ASN A 105 8.43 5.13 14.67
CA ASN A 105 7.42 5.80 15.48
C ASN A 105 6.13 6.04 14.69
N LEU A 106 5.70 5.03 13.94
CA LEU A 106 4.50 5.08 13.14
C LEU A 106 3.46 4.15 13.69
N SER A 107 2.25 4.64 13.85
CA SER A 107 1.07 3.85 14.15
C SER A 107 -0.10 4.48 13.42
N LEU A 108 -0.68 3.75 12.48
CA LEU A 108 -1.71 4.26 11.57
C LEU A 108 -2.77 3.18 11.38
N SER A 109 -4.03 3.59 11.46
CA SER A 109 -5.16 2.69 11.14
C SER A 109 -6.15 3.43 10.27
N LEU A 110 -6.67 2.75 9.27
CA LEU A 110 -7.67 3.32 8.37
C LEU A 110 -8.65 2.24 7.93
N GLU A 111 -9.86 2.69 7.59
CA GLU A 111 -10.88 1.78 7.08
C GLU A 111 -10.63 1.46 5.61
N VAL A 112 -11.00 0.24 5.22
CA VAL A 112 -10.95 -0.21 3.84
C VAL A 112 -12.34 -0.71 3.48
N ASP A 113 -12.95 -0.05 2.51
CA ASP A 113 -14.27 -0.38 2.02
C ASP A 113 -14.23 -1.75 1.30
N ASN A 114 -15.29 -2.55 1.43
CA ASN A 114 -15.39 -3.86 0.77
C ASN A 114 -14.15 -4.75 1.02
N ALA A 115 -13.63 -4.75 2.24
CA ALA A 115 -12.43 -5.51 2.59
C ALA A 115 -12.57 -7.00 2.31
N GLU A 116 -13.78 -7.55 2.43
CA GLU A 116 -14.06 -8.97 2.20
C GLU A 116 -13.88 -9.39 0.75
N SER A 117 -13.90 -8.46 -0.20
CA SER A 117 -13.73 -8.74 -1.61
C SER A 117 -12.31 -8.46 -2.14
N ILE A 118 -11.41 -8.03 -1.27
CA ILE A 118 -10.05 -7.66 -1.67
C ILE A 118 -9.25 -8.89 -2.07
N HIS A 119 -8.55 -8.80 -3.21
CA HIS A 119 -7.59 -9.81 -3.64
C HIS A 119 -6.27 -9.63 -2.90
N GLN A 120 -5.48 -10.70 -2.83
CA GLN A 120 -4.21 -10.70 -2.11
C GLN A 120 -3.26 -9.60 -2.58
N VAL A 121 -2.99 -9.53 -3.87
CA VAL A 121 -2.05 -8.55 -4.43
C VAL A 121 -2.64 -7.14 -4.37
N GLU A 122 -3.95 -7.02 -4.48
CA GLU A 122 -4.65 -5.75 -4.31
C GLU A 122 -4.43 -5.17 -2.90
N LEU A 123 -4.48 -6.02 -1.87
CA LEU A 123 -4.17 -5.58 -0.52
C LEU A 123 -2.74 -5.05 -0.42
N PHE A 124 -1.80 -5.75 -1.04
CA PHE A 124 -0.40 -5.30 -1.05
C PHE A 124 -0.27 -3.92 -1.70
N ALA A 125 -0.99 -3.68 -2.79
CA ALA A 125 -1.01 -2.37 -3.43
C ALA A 125 -1.55 -1.29 -2.50
N LEU A 126 -2.61 -1.58 -1.75
CA LEU A 126 -3.17 -0.65 -0.76
C LEU A 126 -2.18 -0.38 0.37
N VAL A 127 -1.48 -1.40 0.86
CA VAL A 127 -0.48 -1.26 1.91
C VAL A 127 0.66 -0.34 1.46
N PHE A 128 1.23 -0.59 0.30
CA PHE A 128 2.32 0.25 -0.23
C PHE A 128 1.86 1.68 -0.46
N SER A 129 0.67 1.86 -1.02
CA SER A 129 0.13 3.19 -1.30
C SER A 129 -0.11 3.97 -0.02
N THR A 130 -0.64 3.30 1.01
CA THR A 130 -0.87 3.93 2.32
C THR A 130 0.44 4.38 2.94
N LEU A 131 1.47 3.55 2.89
CA LEU A 131 2.78 3.90 3.42
C LEU A 131 3.40 5.08 2.68
N LYS A 132 3.30 5.12 1.36
CA LYS A 132 3.82 6.25 0.57
C LYS A 132 3.15 7.56 0.98
N VAL A 133 1.84 7.55 1.16
CA VAL A 133 1.08 8.72 1.58
C VAL A 133 1.46 9.12 3.01
N ALA A 134 1.53 8.17 3.93
CA ALA A 134 1.85 8.42 5.33
C ALA A 134 3.25 8.98 5.50
N MET A 135 4.24 8.41 4.80
CA MET A 135 5.63 8.88 4.87
C MET A 135 5.79 10.29 4.31
N LYS A 136 5.05 10.59 3.25
CA LYS A 136 5.06 11.93 2.65
C LYS A 136 4.47 12.97 3.61
N SER A 137 3.36 12.67 4.24
CA SER A 137 2.72 13.53 5.24
C SER A 137 3.64 13.76 6.43
N TYR A 138 4.34 12.72 6.88
CA TYR A 138 5.29 12.80 7.98
C TYR A 138 6.48 13.70 7.61
N ALA A 139 7.02 13.58 6.41
CA ALA A 139 8.12 14.41 5.93
C ALA A 139 7.73 15.90 5.88
N VAL A 140 6.51 16.20 5.43
CA VAL A 140 5.99 17.57 5.41
C VAL A 140 5.89 18.14 6.84
N LYS A 141 5.37 17.36 7.79
CA LYS A 141 5.27 17.78 9.19
C LYS A 141 6.63 18.07 9.80
N ILE A 142 7.64 17.23 9.50
CA ILE A 142 9.01 17.46 9.99
C ILE A 142 9.58 18.76 9.40
N LYS A 143 9.41 19.01 8.11
CA LYS A 143 9.85 20.24 7.48
C LYS A 143 9.23 21.48 8.14
N HIS A 144 7.94 21.45 8.44
CA HIS A 144 7.26 22.53 9.11
C HIS A 144 7.78 22.73 10.56
N ALA A 145 8.07 21.64 11.26
CA ALA A 145 8.59 21.72 12.61
C ALA A 145 10.03 22.27 12.66
N MET A 146 10.82 22.08 11.60
CA MET A 146 12.20 22.53 11.49
C MET A 146 12.33 23.94 10.89
N ALA A 147 11.27 24.44 10.32
CA ALA A 147 11.24 25.80 9.81
C ALA A 147 10.89 26.77 10.95
#